data_9f2a5bc12dcf9b6b231337c4cd1b242f
#
_entry.id   9f2a5bc12dcf9b6b231337c4cd1b242f
#
_cell.length_a   1.000
_cell.length_b   1.000
_cell.length_c   1.000
_cell.angle_alpha   90.00
_cell.angle_beta   90.00
_cell.angle_gamma   90.00
#
_symmetry.space_group_name_H-M   'P 1'
#
loop_
_entity.id
_entity.type
_entity.pdbx_description
1 polymer ?
#
loop_
_entity_poly.entity_id
_entity_poly.type
_entity_poly.pdbx_seq_one_letter_code
_entity_poly.pdbx_strand_id
1 'polypeptide(L)'
;MKDGSTKTLSSQLSSKLIDNYVKWKNRNFGPSQSKFKIFSEVKTLNKNLSYMHFQGACKVNKNYFNCKRRTAGLLVAAHSCGMIINFSEMITGEGLTQAASLIESCNQNHIIKNVCYDNGCHLDSHVKNKHYNYKEETKKIKFFIDRFHIRNHNKDCQKYSLDKDDSVKNCNSSVCEQLFYRIGKFKHITKHMSKQHFHFFYLMLFEALNKNHRN
;
A
#
# COMPACT_ATOMS: atom_id res chain seq x y z
N MET A 1 31.30 38.94 -1.64
CA MET A 1 30.22 38.65 -2.63
C MET A 1 29.70 37.26 -2.36
N LYS A 2 28.54 37.12 -1.74
CA LYS A 2 27.89 35.81 -1.55
C LYS A 2 26.99 35.54 -2.72
N ASP A 3 27.31 34.46 -3.41
CA ASP A 3 26.74 34.00 -4.65
C ASP A 3 25.20 33.79 -4.55
N GLY A 4 24.43 34.56 -5.32
CA GLY A 4 22.97 34.42 -5.43
C GLY A 4 22.51 33.21 -6.25
N SER A 5 23.43 32.43 -6.83
CA SER A 5 23.11 31.33 -7.74
C SER A 5 22.60 30.06 -7.04
N THR A 6 23.03 29.83 -5.82
CA THR A 6 22.63 28.65 -5.04
C THR A 6 21.18 28.68 -4.55
N LYS A 7 20.63 29.88 -4.29
CA LYS A 7 19.20 30.01 -3.89
C LYS A 7 18.22 29.77 -5.04
N THR A 8 18.59 30.18 -6.25
CA THR A 8 17.74 29.98 -7.45
C THR A 8 17.68 28.53 -7.89
N LEU A 9 18.77 27.77 -7.78
CA LEU A 9 18.78 26.35 -8.16
C LEU A 9 17.94 25.49 -7.18
N SER A 10 18.05 25.77 -5.88
CA SER A 10 17.25 25.03 -4.87
C SER A 10 15.76 25.34 -4.96
N SER A 11 15.38 26.60 -5.29
CA SER A 11 13.98 26.99 -5.46
C SER A 11 13.39 26.41 -6.76
N GLN A 12 14.15 26.35 -7.84
CA GLN A 12 13.72 25.71 -9.09
C GLN A 12 13.62 24.19 -8.95
N LEU A 13 14.53 23.54 -8.24
CA LEU A 13 14.44 22.11 -7.95
C LEU A 13 13.21 21.80 -7.08
N SER A 14 12.93 22.61 -6.07
CA SER A 14 11.78 22.43 -5.19
C SER A 14 10.45 22.65 -5.93
N SER A 15 10.36 23.65 -6.81
CA SER A 15 9.15 23.88 -7.63
C SER A 15 8.88 22.73 -8.58
N LYS A 16 9.90 22.25 -9.28
CA LYS A 16 9.80 21.10 -10.20
C LYS A 16 9.39 19.80 -9.47
N LEU A 17 9.86 19.60 -8.25
CA LEU A 17 9.48 18.48 -7.40
C LEU A 17 8.04 18.60 -6.92
N ILE A 18 7.59 19.80 -6.55
CA ILE A 18 6.20 20.08 -6.17
C ILE A 18 5.28 19.87 -7.37
N ASP A 19 5.63 20.33 -8.55
CA ASP A 19 4.86 20.11 -9.78
C ASP A 19 4.74 18.63 -10.13
N ASN A 20 5.81 17.87 -9.99
CA ASN A 20 5.80 16.44 -10.19
C ASN A 20 4.92 15.72 -9.15
N TYR A 21 4.94 16.17 -7.89
CA TYR A 21 4.06 15.67 -6.84
C TYR A 21 2.59 15.98 -7.13
N VAL A 22 2.28 17.21 -7.56
CA VAL A 22 0.91 17.61 -7.92
C VAL A 22 0.42 16.80 -9.13
N LYS A 23 1.24 16.64 -10.17
CA LYS A 23 0.92 15.81 -11.33
C LYS A 23 0.71 14.34 -10.97
N TRP A 24 1.54 13.78 -10.09
CA TRP A 24 1.39 12.43 -9.58
C TRP A 24 0.11 12.30 -8.74
N LYS A 25 -0.13 13.23 -7.82
CA LYS A 25 -1.33 13.29 -6.99
C LYS A 25 -2.59 13.32 -7.84
N ASN A 26 -2.64 14.18 -8.84
CA ASN A 26 -3.80 14.33 -9.72
C ASN A 26 -4.02 13.10 -10.61
N ARG A 27 -2.97 12.42 -11.06
CA ARG A 27 -3.07 11.15 -11.82
C ARG A 27 -3.58 9.98 -10.98
N ASN A 28 -3.12 9.88 -9.74
CA ASN A 28 -3.39 8.69 -8.90
C ASN A 28 -4.59 8.88 -7.96
N PHE A 29 -4.97 10.11 -7.62
CA PHE A 29 -6.01 10.40 -6.64
C PHE A 29 -7.13 11.30 -7.17
N GLY A 30 -7.05 11.79 -8.40
CA GLY A 30 -7.99 12.75 -8.99
C GLY A 30 -8.03 14.11 -8.27
N PRO A 31 -8.84 15.08 -8.70
CA PRO A 31 -9.03 16.35 -8.00
C PRO A 31 -9.63 16.10 -6.62
N SER A 32 -8.95 16.60 -5.61
CA SER A 32 -8.81 16.07 -4.26
C SER A 32 -9.96 16.28 -3.27
N GLN A 33 -11.15 16.70 -3.65
CA GLN A 33 -12.18 17.00 -2.64
C GLN A 33 -13.07 15.81 -2.28
N SER A 34 -13.35 14.88 -3.17
CA SER A 34 -14.24 13.75 -2.88
C SER A 34 -13.55 12.58 -2.15
N LYS A 35 -12.25 12.38 -2.34
CA LYS A 35 -11.52 11.25 -1.73
C LYS A 35 -11.06 11.49 -0.28
N PHE A 36 -10.93 12.76 0.15
CA PHE A 36 -10.75 13.08 1.57
C PHE A 36 -11.99 12.73 2.41
N LYS A 37 -13.19 12.80 1.83
CA LYS A 37 -14.41 12.31 2.47
C LYS A 37 -14.38 10.82 2.74
N ILE A 38 -13.87 10.02 1.80
CA ILE A 38 -13.73 8.56 1.96
C ILE A 38 -12.77 8.23 3.11
N PHE A 39 -11.67 8.98 3.29
CA PHE A 39 -10.78 8.78 4.44
C PHE A 39 -11.38 9.20 5.78
N SER A 40 -12.25 10.21 5.82
CA SER A 40 -12.97 10.59 7.04
C SER A 40 -14.11 9.60 7.35
N GLU A 41 -14.79 9.10 6.33
CA GLU A 41 -15.81 8.04 6.45
C GLU A 41 -15.21 6.70 6.85
N VAL A 42 -14.01 6.35 6.35
CA VAL A 42 -13.26 5.17 6.81
C VAL A 42 -12.83 5.31 8.27
N LYS A 43 -12.50 6.51 8.76
CA LYS A 43 -12.28 6.73 10.20
C LYS A 43 -13.53 6.48 11.04
N THR A 44 -14.70 6.82 10.54
CA THR A 44 -15.98 6.63 11.24
C THR A 44 -16.41 5.15 11.17
N LEU A 45 -16.23 4.51 10.02
CA LEU A 45 -16.46 3.07 9.83
C LEU A 45 -15.52 2.21 10.66
N ASN A 46 -14.23 2.56 10.76
CA ASN A 46 -13.28 1.83 11.60
C ASN A 46 -13.60 1.93 13.11
N LYS A 47 -14.23 3.01 13.59
CA LYS A 47 -14.72 3.07 14.97
C LYS A 47 -15.84 2.06 15.23
N ASN A 48 -16.68 1.80 14.24
CA ASN A 48 -17.79 0.84 14.34
C ASN A 48 -17.36 -0.60 14.03
N LEU A 49 -16.30 -0.80 13.24
CA LEU A 49 -15.74 -2.12 12.88
C LEU A 49 -14.79 -2.70 13.93
N SER A 50 -14.39 -1.91 14.95
CA SER A 50 -13.50 -2.38 16.03
C SER A 50 -14.14 -3.47 16.92
N TYR A 51 -15.43 -3.78 16.72
CA TYR A 51 -16.16 -4.84 17.44
C TYR A 51 -16.33 -6.15 16.66
N MET A 52 -15.92 -6.22 15.40
CA MET A 52 -15.92 -7.51 14.71
C MET A 52 -14.69 -8.31 15.12
N HIS A 53 -14.93 -9.36 15.91
CA HIS A 53 -13.95 -10.37 16.29
C HIS A 53 -13.25 -10.94 15.05
N PHE A 54 -12.03 -10.48 14.79
CA PHE A 54 -11.11 -11.18 13.91
C PHE A 54 -10.57 -12.42 14.65
N GLN A 55 -11.28 -13.52 14.53
CA GLN A 55 -10.72 -14.85 14.78
C GLN A 55 -9.94 -15.27 13.55
N GLY A 56 -8.68 -14.85 13.45
CA GLY A 56 -7.80 -15.23 12.36
C GLY A 56 -6.35 -15.21 12.81
N ALA A 57 -5.56 -16.12 12.29
CA ALA A 57 -4.23 -16.54 12.69
C ALA A 57 -3.11 -15.47 12.67
N CYS A 58 -3.39 -14.22 12.37
CA CYS A 58 -2.45 -13.12 12.56
C CYS A 58 -2.66 -12.51 13.94
N LYS A 59 -1.67 -12.65 14.83
CA LYS A 59 -1.62 -11.95 16.12
C LYS A 59 -1.58 -10.46 15.85
N VAL A 60 -2.75 -9.83 15.78
CA VAL A 60 -2.86 -8.36 15.79
C VAL A 60 -2.34 -7.90 17.14
N ASN A 61 -1.23 -7.19 17.14
CA ASN A 61 -0.67 -6.65 18.36
C ASN A 61 -1.61 -5.56 18.88
N LYS A 62 -2.45 -5.89 19.88
CA LYS A 62 -3.48 -5.01 20.46
C LYS A 62 -2.91 -3.67 20.97
N ASN A 63 -1.61 -3.60 21.20
CA ASN A 63 -0.91 -2.39 21.62
C ASN A 63 -0.78 -1.32 20.51
N TYR A 64 -1.14 -1.63 19.28
CA TYR A 64 -1.10 -0.66 18.18
C TYR A 64 -2.15 0.47 18.33
N PHE A 65 -3.28 0.18 18.97
CA PHE A 65 -4.36 1.15 19.14
C PHE A 65 -4.04 2.28 20.13
N ASN A 66 -3.04 2.11 20.99
CA ASN A 66 -2.57 3.11 21.96
C ASN A 66 -1.39 3.95 21.47
N CYS A 67 -0.95 3.78 20.23
CA CYS A 67 0.15 4.58 19.70
C CYS A 67 -0.32 6.02 19.41
N LYS A 68 0.18 6.98 20.20
CA LYS A 68 0.08 8.44 19.95
C LYS A 68 0.84 8.87 18.67
N ARG A 69 1.13 7.95 17.75
CA ARG A 69 1.88 8.22 16.53
C ARG A 69 0.93 8.60 15.40
N ARG A 70 1.38 9.49 14.54
CA ARG A 70 0.65 9.95 13.37
C ARG A 70 0.41 8.82 12.35
N THR A 71 1.38 7.94 12.20
CA THR A 71 1.38 6.87 11.22
C THR A 71 1.66 5.50 11.87
N ALA A 72 0.97 4.47 11.43
CA ALA A 72 1.22 3.09 11.79
C ALA A 72 2.21 2.42 10.81
N GLY A 73 2.43 3.01 9.64
CA GLY A 73 3.34 2.47 8.64
C GLY A 73 2.94 2.78 7.20
N LEU A 74 3.38 1.92 6.32
CA LEU A 74 3.23 2.05 4.87
C LEU A 74 2.72 0.75 4.28
N LEU A 75 1.69 0.83 3.45
CA LEU A 75 1.22 -0.24 2.58
C LEU A 75 1.71 0.03 1.17
N VAL A 76 2.32 -0.95 0.52
CA VAL A 76 2.93 -0.81 -0.80
C VAL A 76 2.39 -1.87 -1.74
N ALA A 77 2.07 -1.49 -2.95
CA ALA A 77 1.80 -2.40 -4.06
C ALA A 77 3.00 -2.40 -5.00
N ALA A 78 3.54 -3.58 -5.27
CA ALA A 78 4.67 -3.78 -6.17
C ALA A 78 4.38 -4.90 -7.18
N HIS A 79 4.96 -4.80 -8.35
CA HIS A 79 4.98 -5.86 -9.35
C HIS A 79 5.93 -6.98 -8.91
N SER A 80 5.74 -8.20 -9.40
CA SER A 80 6.60 -9.37 -9.07
C SER A 80 8.08 -9.18 -9.42
N CYS A 81 8.42 -8.24 -10.27
CA CYS A 81 9.81 -7.85 -10.55
C CYS A 81 10.39 -6.85 -9.51
N GLY A 82 9.60 -6.36 -8.56
CA GLY A 82 10.05 -5.37 -7.55
C GLY A 82 9.75 -3.92 -7.89
N MET A 83 9.19 -3.64 -9.08
CA MET A 83 8.76 -2.28 -9.43
C MET A 83 7.57 -1.86 -8.56
N ILE A 84 7.69 -0.73 -7.89
CA ILE A 84 6.65 -0.19 -7.02
C ILE A 84 5.60 0.51 -7.87
N ILE A 85 4.34 0.10 -7.73
CA ILE A 85 3.20 0.60 -8.50
C ILE A 85 2.52 1.74 -7.75
N ASN A 86 2.25 1.54 -6.45
CA ASN A 86 1.52 2.49 -5.63
C ASN A 86 1.79 2.25 -4.14
N PHE A 87 1.41 3.22 -3.31
CA PHE A 87 1.51 3.08 -1.85
C PHE A 87 0.44 3.89 -1.12
N SER A 88 0.19 3.51 0.12
CA SER A 88 -0.71 4.21 1.02
C SER A 88 -0.13 4.26 2.42
N GLU A 89 -0.30 5.40 3.10
CA GLU A 89 0.05 5.51 4.51
C GLU A 89 -0.98 4.81 5.39
N MET A 90 -0.55 3.95 6.29
CA MET A 90 -1.40 3.34 7.32
C MET A 90 -1.49 4.26 8.53
N ILE A 91 -2.72 4.67 8.89
CA ILE A 91 -2.94 5.57 10.03
C ILE A 91 -3.20 4.79 11.32
N THR A 92 -3.99 3.73 11.25
CA THR A 92 -4.43 2.95 12.42
C THR A 92 -3.86 1.53 12.45
N GLY A 93 -3.14 1.13 11.44
CA GLY A 93 -2.64 -0.22 11.22
C GLY A 93 -3.10 -0.79 9.89
N GLU A 94 -2.67 -2.01 9.60
CA GLU A 94 -3.03 -2.72 8.39
C GLU A 94 -4.50 -3.17 8.44
N GLY A 95 -5.25 -2.88 7.38
CA GLY A 95 -6.66 -3.24 7.28
C GLY A 95 -7.04 -3.68 5.87
N LEU A 96 -7.97 -4.66 5.77
CA LEU A 96 -8.44 -5.20 4.49
C LEU A 96 -9.06 -4.13 3.59
N THR A 97 -9.82 -3.20 4.16
CA THR A 97 -10.41 -2.08 3.41
C THR A 97 -9.35 -1.20 2.77
N GLN A 98 -8.24 -0.93 3.49
CA GLN A 98 -7.16 -0.12 2.95
C GLN A 98 -6.40 -0.87 1.86
N ALA A 99 -6.14 -2.16 2.05
CA ALA A 99 -5.52 -3.01 1.05
C ALA A 99 -6.38 -3.08 -0.22
N ALA A 100 -7.69 -3.34 -0.09
CA ALA A 100 -8.62 -3.35 -1.21
C ALA A 100 -8.69 -2.00 -1.95
N SER A 101 -8.71 -0.88 -1.22
CA SER A 101 -8.72 0.47 -1.82
C SER A 101 -7.41 0.76 -2.56
N LEU A 102 -6.27 0.31 -2.05
CA LEU A 102 -4.99 0.45 -2.75
C LEU A 102 -4.99 -0.34 -4.06
N ILE A 103 -5.46 -1.59 -4.03
CA ILE A 103 -5.57 -2.45 -5.20
C ILE A 103 -6.53 -1.84 -6.23
N GLU A 104 -7.69 -1.34 -5.81
CA GLU A 104 -8.64 -0.69 -6.70
C GLU A 104 -8.03 0.57 -7.35
N SER A 105 -7.24 1.35 -6.61
CA SER A 105 -6.50 2.49 -7.14
C SER A 105 -5.43 2.06 -8.16
N CYS A 106 -4.74 0.95 -7.92
CA CYS A 106 -3.80 0.39 -8.88
C CYS A 106 -4.50 -0.09 -10.15
N ASN A 107 -5.66 -0.73 -10.01
CA ASN A 107 -6.43 -1.29 -11.14
C ASN A 107 -7.03 -0.22 -12.06
N GLN A 108 -7.06 1.06 -11.65
CA GLN A 108 -7.46 2.18 -12.51
C GLN A 108 -6.44 2.46 -13.62
N ASN A 109 -5.17 2.17 -13.38
CA ASN A 109 -4.06 2.48 -14.30
C ASN A 109 -3.39 1.23 -14.88
N HIS A 110 -3.68 0.05 -14.31
CA HIS A 110 -3.07 -1.22 -14.69
C HIS A 110 -4.13 -2.32 -14.66
N ILE A 111 -4.04 -3.27 -15.59
CA ILE A 111 -4.91 -4.46 -15.58
C ILE A 111 -4.32 -5.46 -14.59
N ILE A 112 -4.86 -5.50 -13.37
CA ILE A 112 -4.43 -6.43 -12.33
C ILE A 112 -5.31 -7.68 -12.38
N LYS A 113 -4.67 -8.82 -12.63
CA LYS A 113 -5.34 -10.14 -12.65
C LYS A 113 -5.12 -10.92 -11.35
N ASN A 114 -3.93 -10.81 -10.78
CA ASN A 114 -3.47 -11.60 -9.64
C ASN A 114 -2.88 -10.67 -8.57
N VAL A 115 -3.20 -10.91 -7.31
CA VAL A 115 -2.65 -10.19 -6.16
C VAL A 115 -2.18 -11.21 -5.13
N CYS A 116 -0.93 -11.08 -4.71
CA CYS A 116 -0.37 -11.82 -3.59
C CYS A 116 -0.37 -10.93 -2.35
N TYR A 117 -0.97 -11.40 -1.26
CA TYR A 117 -1.10 -10.66 -0.02
C TYR A 117 -1.09 -11.62 1.18
N ASP A 118 -0.43 -11.25 2.29
CA ASP A 118 -0.26 -12.11 3.45
C ASP A 118 -1.59 -12.73 3.93
N ASN A 119 -2.64 -11.94 3.89
CA ASN A 119 -3.99 -12.31 4.30
C ASN A 119 -4.96 -12.42 3.11
N GLY A 120 -4.46 -12.96 1.99
CA GLY A 120 -5.17 -13.05 0.71
C GLY A 120 -6.53 -13.72 0.78
N CYS A 121 -6.69 -14.74 1.64
CA CYS A 121 -7.98 -15.42 1.85
C CYS A 121 -9.05 -14.50 2.42
N HIS A 122 -8.70 -13.68 3.40
CA HIS A 122 -9.63 -12.70 4.01
C HIS A 122 -9.87 -11.52 3.07
N LEU A 123 -8.84 -11.10 2.33
CA LEU A 123 -8.97 -10.02 1.35
C LEU A 123 -9.90 -10.42 0.19
N ASP A 124 -9.80 -11.65 -0.30
CA ASP A 124 -10.72 -12.20 -1.30
C ASP A 124 -12.17 -12.16 -0.82
N SER A 125 -12.42 -12.67 0.39
CA SER A 125 -13.75 -12.64 1.01
C SER A 125 -14.26 -11.23 1.23
N HIS A 126 -13.38 -10.30 1.63
CA HIS A 126 -13.73 -8.90 1.86
C HIS A 126 -14.11 -8.18 0.56
N VAL A 127 -13.34 -8.36 -0.51
CA VAL A 127 -13.59 -7.72 -1.81
C VAL A 127 -14.86 -8.24 -2.46
N LYS A 128 -15.16 -9.55 -2.32
CA LYS A 128 -16.35 -10.19 -2.87
C LYS A 128 -17.61 -10.00 -2.03
N ASN A 129 -17.49 -9.45 -0.84
CA ASN A 129 -18.63 -9.22 0.04
C ASN A 129 -19.52 -8.11 -0.50
N LYS A 130 -20.82 -8.39 -0.65
CA LYS A 130 -21.84 -7.47 -1.19
C LYS A 130 -22.03 -6.18 -0.38
N HIS A 131 -21.63 -6.18 0.89
CA HIS A 131 -21.70 -4.98 1.74
C HIS A 131 -20.68 -3.90 1.35
N TYR A 132 -19.65 -4.25 0.55
CA TYR A 132 -18.66 -3.32 0.07
C TYR A 132 -18.82 -3.05 -1.42
N ASN A 133 -18.88 -1.79 -1.79
CA ASN A 133 -19.11 -1.39 -3.19
C ASN A 133 -17.79 -1.27 -3.98
N TYR A 134 -17.06 -2.40 -4.12
CA TYR A 134 -15.89 -2.47 -4.99
C TYR A 134 -16.33 -2.68 -6.44
N LYS A 135 -15.50 -2.17 -7.39
CA LYS A 135 -15.75 -2.35 -8.82
C LYS A 135 -15.70 -3.82 -9.22
N GLU A 136 -16.48 -4.18 -10.23
CA GLU A 136 -16.55 -5.58 -10.71
C GLU A 136 -15.18 -6.09 -11.21
N GLU A 137 -14.34 -5.22 -11.78
CA GLU A 137 -12.98 -5.56 -12.18
C GLU A 137 -12.13 -5.96 -10.98
N THR A 138 -12.30 -5.30 -9.84
CA THR A 138 -11.60 -5.62 -8.59
C THR A 138 -12.09 -6.93 -8.01
N LYS A 139 -13.37 -7.24 -8.12
CA LYS A 139 -13.95 -8.52 -7.67
C LYS A 139 -13.50 -9.73 -8.50
N LYS A 140 -13.07 -9.51 -9.75
CA LYS A 140 -12.55 -10.56 -10.65
C LYS A 140 -11.08 -10.90 -10.40
N ILE A 141 -10.37 -10.12 -9.58
CA ILE A 141 -8.98 -10.38 -9.24
C ILE A 141 -8.87 -11.70 -8.48
N LYS A 142 -7.87 -12.50 -8.84
CA LYS A 142 -7.49 -13.68 -8.06
C LYS A 142 -6.54 -13.27 -6.94
N PHE A 143 -6.85 -13.69 -5.73
CA PHE A 143 -6.03 -13.44 -4.56
C PHE A 143 -5.24 -14.68 -4.19
N PHE A 144 -3.99 -14.48 -3.79
CA PHE A 144 -3.07 -15.53 -3.35
C PHE A 144 -2.41 -15.13 -2.03
N ILE A 145 -1.90 -16.14 -1.32
CA ILE A 145 -1.07 -15.96 -0.12
C ILE A 145 0.36 -16.34 -0.51
N ASP A 146 1.33 -15.54 -0.09
CA ASP A 146 2.73 -15.84 -0.37
C ASP A 146 3.20 -17.16 0.29
N ARG A 147 4.32 -17.71 -0.20
CA ARG A 147 4.84 -19.01 0.23
C ARG A 147 5.29 -19.08 1.67
N PHE A 148 5.65 -17.94 2.25
CA PHE A 148 6.09 -17.90 3.64
C PHE A 148 4.87 -17.91 4.58
N HIS A 149 3.88 -17.07 4.32
CA HIS A 149 2.71 -16.90 5.18
C HIS A 149 1.70 -18.04 5.05
N ILE A 150 1.56 -18.68 3.87
CA ILE A 150 0.61 -19.79 3.66
C ILE A 150 0.79 -20.95 4.66
N ARG A 151 2.03 -21.14 5.17
CA ARG A 151 2.34 -22.19 6.15
C ARG A 151 1.66 -21.99 7.50
N ASN A 152 1.32 -20.73 7.82
CA ASN A 152 0.66 -20.33 9.07
C ASN A 152 -0.86 -20.24 8.95
N HIS A 153 -1.40 -20.51 7.75
CA HIS A 153 -2.83 -20.48 7.48
C HIS A 153 -3.49 -21.85 7.68
N ASN A 154 -4.81 -21.84 7.91
CA ASN A 154 -5.61 -23.05 8.05
C ASN A 154 -5.60 -23.88 6.73
N LYS A 155 -5.97 -25.16 6.85
CA LYS A 155 -6.05 -26.07 5.69
C LYS A 155 -6.95 -25.53 4.57
N ASP A 156 -8.06 -24.89 4.92
CA ASP A 156 -9.01 -24.31 3.95
C ASP A 156 -8.41 -23.16 3.14
N CYS A 157 -7.37 -22.49 3.66
CA CYS A 157 -6.67 -21.43 2.97
C CYS A 157 -5.63 -21.96 1.94
N GLN A 158 -5.33 -23.26 1.94
CA GLN A 158 -4.35 -23.85 1.02
C GLN A 158 -4.75 -23.71 -0.46
N LYS A 159 -6.03 -23.47 -0.75
CA LYS A 159 -6.51 -23.14 -2.11
C LYS A 159 -5.96 -21.80 -2.64
N TYR A 160 -5.51 -20.91 -1.75
CA TYR A 160 -4.90 -19.61 -2.09
C TYR A 160 -3.38 -19.69 -2.28
N SER A 161 -2.78 -20.89 -2.24
CA SER A 161 -1.34 -21.06 -2.47
C SER A 161 -0.98 -20.71 -3.91
N LEU A 162 0.10 -19.93 -4.09
CA LEU A 162 0.69 -19.62 -5.40
C LEU A 162 1.08 -20.86 -6.19
N ASP A 163 1.50 -21.92 -5.50
CA ASP A 163 1.99 -23.14 -6.13
C ASP A 163 0.90 -23.97 -6.83
N LYS A 164 -0.37 -23.62 -6.59
CA LYS A 164 -1.55 -24.29 -7.20
C LYS A 164 -2.05 -23.64 -8.49
N ASP A 165 -1.50 -22.49 -8.89
CA ASP A 165 -1.89 -21.81 -10.12
C ASP A 165 -0.66 -21.62 -11.02
N ASP A 166 -0.67 -22.28 -12.16
CA ASP A 166 0.44 -22.26 -13.13
C ASP A 166 0.77 -20.86 -13.64
N SER A 167 -0.19 -19.94 -13.62
CA SER A 167 0.02 -18.57 -14.08
C SER A 167 0.89 -17.73 -13.14
N VAL A 168 1.04 -18.14 -11.88
CA VAL A 168 1.75 -17.38 -10.83
C VAL A 168 2.80 -18.20 -10.07
N LYS A 169 2.86 -19.51 -10.27
CA LYS A 169 3.79 -20.39 -9.51
C LYS A 169 5.25 -19.98 -9.60
N ASN A 170 5.67 -19.36 -10.70
CA ASN A 170 7.04 -18.91 -10.91
C ASN A 170 7.28 -17.46 -10.45
N CYS A 171 6.26 -16.77 -9.91
CA CYS A 171 6.42 -15.40 -9.40
C CYS A 171 7.23 -15.38 -8.11
N ASN A 172 8.04 -14.31 -7.96
CA ASN A 172 8.71 -14.03 -6.70
C ASN A 172 7.66 -13.56 -5.66
N SER A 173 7.33 -14.44 -4.71
CA SER A 173 6.37 -14.12 -3.65
C SER A 173 6.95 -13.26 -2.51
N SER A 174 8.28 -13.16 -2.42
CA SER A 174 8.96 -12.40 -1.36
C SER A 174 9.40 -11.01 -1.80
N VAL A 175 8.81 -10.49 -2.86
CA VAL A 175 9.18 -9.18 -3.41
C VAL A 175 8.90 -8.06 -2.43
N CYS A 176 7.78 -8.13 -1.70
CA CYS A 176 7.42 -7.12 -0.70
C CYS A 176 8.37 -7.15 0.49
N GLU A 177 8.74 -8.33 1.01
CA GLU A 177 9.72 -8.47 2.10
C GLU A 177 11.08 -7.91 1.68
N GLN A 178 11.55 -8.23 0.48
CA GLN A 178 12.79 -7.69 -0.08
C GLN A 178 12.75 -6.17 -0.19
N LEU A 179 11.62 -5.61 -0.61
CA LEU A 179 11.40 -4.18 -0.68
C LEU A 179 11.40 -3.56 0.72
N PHE A 180 10.63 -4.14 1.67
CA PHE A 180 10.55 -3.65 3.04
C PHE A 180 11.88 -3.77 3.80
N TYR A 181 12.73 -4.73 3.48
CA TYR A 181 14.10 -4.77 3.98
C TYR A 181 14.90 -3.51 3.59
N ARG A 182 14.72 -3.02 2.37
CA ARG A 182 15.40 -1.80 1.88
C ARG A 182 14.81 -0.53 2.51
N ILE A 183 13.49 -0.37 2.46
CA ILE A 183 12.82 0.86 2.91
C ILE A 183 12.66 0.95 4.41
N GLY A 184 12.69 -0.17 5.13
CA GLY A 184 12.57 -0.24 6.59
C GLY A 184 13.66 0.53 7.33
N LYS A 185 14.82 0.74 6.70
CA LYS A 185 15.92 1.56 7.22
C LYS A 185 15.48 3.00 7.52
N PHE A 186 14.48 3.50 6.82
CA PHE A 186 13.98 4.87 6.97
C PHE A 186 12.85 4.98 8.01
N LYS A 187 12.39 3.86 8.58
CA LYS A 187 11.27 3.81 9.53
C LYS A 187 11.41 4.80 10.69
N HIS A 188 12.62 4.94 11.24
CA HIS A 188 12.87 5.81 12.39
C HIS A 188 12.78 7.30 12.05
N ILE A 189 13.11 7.66 10.83
CA ILE A 189 13.05 9.05 10.35
C ILE A 189 11.62 9.39 9.96
N THR A 190 11.00 8.55 9.14
CA THR A 190 9.71 8.83 8.52
C THR A 190 8.54 8.87 9.50
N LYS A 191 8.62 8.12 10.62
CA LYS A 191 7.58 8.12 11.66
C LYS A 191 7.37 9.49 12.34
N HIS A 192 8.35 10.39 12.26
CA HIS A 192 8.29 11.74 12.84
C HIS A 192 7.95 12.82 11.82
N MET A 193 7.87 12.49 10.55
CA MET A 193 7.56 13.44 9.48
C MET A 193 6.09 13.88 9.54
N SER A 194 5.81 15.10 9.08
CA SER A 194 4.44 15.50 8.76
C SER A 194 3.86 14.63 7.63
N LYS A 195 2.54 14.63 7.45
CA LYS A 195 1.89 13.83 6.40
C LYS A 195 2.45 14.17 5.01
N GLN A 196 2.65 15.46 4.72
CA GLN A 196 3.17 15.92 3.43
C GLN A 196 4.61 15.44 3.21
N HIS A 197 5.48 15.62 4.21
CA HIS A 197 6.87 15.18 4.14
C HIS A 197 6.99 13.66 4.03
N PHE A 198 6.16 12.91 4.74
CA PHE A 198 6.11 11.45 4.66
C PHE A 198 5.79 10.97 3.24
N HIS A 199 4.72 11.50 2.65
CA HIS A 199 4.31 11.13 1.29
C HIS A 199 5.34 11.55 0.25
N PHE A 200 5.88 12.76 0.38
CA PHE A 200 6.92 13.26 -0.52
C PHE A 200 8.19 12.41 -0.44
N PHE A 201 8.64 12.08 0.77
CA PHE A 201 9.81 11.25 0.99
C PHE A 201 9.67 9.88 0.30
N TYR A 202 8.55 9.18 0.55
CA TYR A 202 8.35 7.87 -0.06
C TYR A 202 8.14 7.94 -1.56
N LEU A 203 7.50 8.98 -2.07
CA LEU A 203 7.38 9.20 -3.51
C LEU A 203 8.76 9.29 -4.17
N MET A 204 9.65 10.12 -3.62
CA MET A 204 11.00 10.30 -4.14
C MET A 204 11.84 9.03 -4.02
N LEU A 205 11.74 8.34 -2.88
CA LEU A 205 12.45 7.09 -2.65
C LEU A 205 12.00 6.01 -3.65
N PHE A 206 10.70 5.87 -3.87
CA PHE A 206 10.16 4.86 -4.79
C PHE A 206 10.46 5.18 -6.25
N GLU A 207 10.46 6.45 -6.62
CA GLU A 207 10.91 6.85 -7.96
C GLU A 207 12.39 6.50 -8.17
N ALA A 208 13.25 6.75 -7.19
CA ALA A 208 14.66 6.39 -7.26
C ALA A 208 14.87 4.87 -7.34
N LEU A 209 14.13 4.08 -6.53
CA LEU A 209 14.19 2.63 -6.57
C LEU A 209 13.71 2.07 -7.91
N ASN A 210 12.62 2.61 -8.47
CA ASN A 210 12.09 2.19 -9.76
C ASN A 210 13.02 2.54 -10.94
N LYS A 211 13.76 3.64 -10.86
CA LYS A 211 14.79 3.99 -11.87
C LYS A 211 15.89 2.94 -11.91
N ASN A 212 16.36 2.49 -10.77
CA ASN A 212 17.41 1.46 -10.68
C ASN A 212 16.94 0.08 -11.17
N HIS A 213 15.64 -0.15 -11.28
CA HIS A 213 15.08 -1.37 -11.87
C HIS A 213 14.99 -1.36 -13.39
N ARG A 214 15.11 -0.19 -14.02
CA ARG A 214 15.01 -0.03 -15.49
C ARG A 214 16.36 -0.08 -16.18
N ASN A 215 17.44 0.01 -15.42
CA ASN A 215 18.82 -0.13 -15.88
C ASN A 215 19.33 -1.54 -15.58
#